data_54bce5ce8b934dcb7a6a5d08d587be9a
#
_entry.id   54bce5ce8b934dcb7a6a5d08d587be9a
#
_cell.length_a   1.000
_cell.length_b   1.000
_cell.length_c   1.000
_cell.angle_alpha   90.00
_cell.angle_beta   90.00
_cell.angle_gamma   90.00
#
_symmetry.space_group_name_H-M   'P 1'
#
loop_
_entity.id
_entity.type
_entity.pdbx_description
1 polymer ?
#
loop_
_entity_poly.entity_id
_entity_poly.type
_entity_poly.pdbx_seq_one_letter_code
_entity_poly.pdbx_strand_id
1 'polypeptide(L)'
;MALVMNLKGAIGNLDDKDINIKVDKGVVYVDISDKLLFKSGSYAITDRAKEVLGKVAKVLNAQPDIEFMVEGHTDSIPITSPGIQDNWDLSVKRATTVVRVLQENYGLDPKRMTAAGRGQYLPLLDNATPEGRAANRRTRIVILPQLDQFFKLLETKK
;
A
#
# COMPACT_ATOMS: atom_id res chain seq x y z
N MET A 1 -16.37 5.88 8.99
CA MET A 1 -16.08 4.52 8.49
C MET A 1 -16.60 4.20 7.09
N ALA A 2 -17.18 5.18 6.42
CA ALA A 2 -17.63 5.02 5.04
C ALA A 2 -16.48 4.61 4.09
N LEU A 3 -15.27 5.16 4.29
CA LEU A 3 -14.11 4.83 3.47
C LEU A 3 -13.75 3.33 3.57
N VAL A 4 -13.74 2.77 4.78
CA VAL A 4 -13.44 1.35 4.99
C VAL A 4 -14.49 0.47 4.34
N MET A 5 -15.75 0.81 4.49
CA MET A 5 -16.87 0.07 3.87
C MET A 5 -16.79 0.15 2.34
N ASN A 6 -16.46 1.32 1.80
CA ASN A 6 -16.31 1.49 0.36
C ASN A 6 -15.13 0.69 -0.20
N LEU A 7 -14.01 0.66 0.52
CA LEU A 7 -12.86 -0.15 0.14
C LEU A 7 -13.18 -1.64 0.18
N LYS A 8 -13.81 -2.10 1.26
CA LYS A 8 -14.21 -3.51 1.38
C LYS A 8 -15.22 -3.91 0.30
N GLY A 9 -16.18 -3.04 0.00
CA GLY A 9 -17.15 -3.29 -1.06
C GLY A 9 -16.52 -3.35 -2.44
N ALA A 10 -15.59 -2.46 -2.74
CA ALA A 10 -14.90 -2.42 -4.04
C ALA A 10 -13.99 -3.63 -4.25
N ILE A 11 -13.32 -4.09 -3.19
CA ILE A 11 -12.33 -5.17 -3.24
C ILE A 11 -12.96 -6.53 -2.96
N GLY A 12 -14.09 -6.57 -2.25
CA GLY A 12 -14.68 -7.80 -1.71
C GLY A 12 -15.13 -8.83 -2.74
N ASN A 13 -15.21 -8.47 -4.03
CA ASN A 13 -15.49 -9.41 -5.11
C ASN A 13 -14.23 -10.10 -5.65
N LEU A 14 -13.06 -9.75 -5.14
CA LEU A 14 -11.80 -10.40 -5.46
C LEU A 14 -11.47 -11.40 -4.37
N ASP A 15 -10.90 -12.52 -4.76
CA ASP A 15 -10.45 -13.52 -3.78
C ASP A 15 -9.34 -12.85 -2.95
N ASP A 16 -9.64 -12.62 -1.68
CA ASP A 16 -8.97 -11.61 -0.86
C ASP A 16 -7.92 -12.15 0.10
N LYS A 17 -7.43 -13.37 -0.09
CA LYS A 17 -6.33 -13.88 0.72
C LYS A 17 -5.10 -12.98 0.68
N ASP A 18 -4.98 -12.23 -0.42
CA ASP A 18 -3.84 -11.39 -0.71
C ASP A 18 -4.10 -9.92 -0.41
N ILE A 19 -5.29 -9.57 0.06
CA ILE A 19 -5.67 -8.19 0.39
C ILE A 19 -6.30 -8.15 1.77
N ASN A 20 -5.83 -7.23 2.61
CA ASN A 20 -6.36 -7.08 3.96
C ASN A 20 -6.51 -5.60 4.30
N ILE A 21 -7.71 -5.22 4.74
CA ILE A 21 -8.00 -3.85 5.16
C ILE A 21 -8.08 -3.80 6.67
N LYS A 22 -7.26 -2.94 7.27
CA LYS A 22 -7.17 -2.77 8.73
C LYS A 22 -7.39 -1.32 9.11
N VAL A 23 -7.94 -1.10 10.30
CA VAL A 23 -8.00 0.23 10.92
C VAL A 23 -7.27 0.14 12.25
N ASP A 24 -6.30 1.02 12.45
CA ASP A 24 -5.57 1.12 13.71
C ASP A 24 -5.32 2.59 14.03
N LYS A 25 -5.78 3.01 15.19
CA LYS A 25 -5.59 4.39 15.70
C LYS A 25 -6.02 5.47 14.68
N GLY A 26 -7.14 5.24 14.01
CA GLY A 26 -7.69 6.18 13.03
C GLY A 26 -7.04 6.16 11.66
N VAL A 27 -6.05 5.32 11.46
CA VAL A 27 -5.37 5.15 10.17
C VAL A 27 -5.90 3.90 9.48
N VAL A 28 -6.23 4.01 8.19
CA VAL A 28 -6.68 2.88 7.38
C VAL A 28 -5.50 2.33 6.61
N TYR A 29 -5.30 1.01 6.70
CA TYR A 29 -4.24 0.29 6.02
C TYR A 29 -4.85 -0.70 5.02
N VAL A 30 -4.40 -0.66 3.78
CA VAL A 30 -4.71 -1.68 2.78
C VAL A 30 -3.43 -2.45 2.50
N ASP A 31 -3.33 -3.66 3.02
CA ASP A 31 -2.18 -4.54 2.82
C ASP A 31 -2.44 -5.45 1.62
N ILE A 32 -1.54 -5.42 0.65
CA ILE A 32 -1.64 -6.23 -0.56
C ILE A 32 -0.39 -7.10 -0.66
N SER A 33 -0.58 -8.41 -0.82
CA SER A 33 0.54 -9.33 -0.89
C SER A 33 1.37 -9.10 -2.15
N ASP A 34 2.65 -9.36 -2.02
CA ASP A 34 3.62 -9.26 -3.11
C ASP A 34 3.26 -10.16 -4.30
N LYS A 35 2.82 -11.36 -4.00
CA LYS A 35 2.40 -12.36 -4.97
C LYS A 35 1.28 -11.87 -5.89
N LEU A 36 0.38 -11.04 -5.36
CA LEU A 36 -0.68 -10.43 -6.16
C LEU A 36 -0.14 -9.31 -7.03
N LEU A 37 0.74 -8.47 -6.49
CA LEU A 37 1.18 -7.23 -7.15
C LEU A 37 2.29 -7.44 -8.17
N PHE A 38 3.29 -8.26 -7.85
CA PHE A 38 4.54 -8.30 -8.61
C PHE A 38 4.89 -9.69 -9.07
N LYS A 39 5.61 -9.76 -10.19
CA LYS A 39 6.30 -10.98 -10.61
C LYS A 39 7.45 -11.24 -9.62
N SER A 40 7.74 -12.52 -9.37
CA SER A 40 8.73 -12.93 -8.38
C SER A 40 10.07 -12.22 -8.57
N GLY A 41 10.61 -11.65 -7.48
CA GLY A 41 11.88 -10.95 -7.48
C GLY A 41 11.93 -9.66 -8.29
N SER A 42 10.78 -9.18 -8.76
CA SER A 42 10.67 -8.02 -9.64
C SER A 42 9.88 -6.88 -8.99
N TYR A 43 9.95 -5.71 -9.59
CA TYR A 43 9.05 -4.60 -9.33
C TYR A 43 8.10 -4.33 -10.52
N ALA A 44 8.04 -5.27 -11.47
CA ALA A 44 7.08 -5.23 -12.57
C ALA A 44 5.71 -5.72 -12.09
N ILE A 45 4.69 -4.93 -12.35
CA ILE A 45 3.35 -5.17 -11.84
C ILE A 45 2.58 -6.17 -12.71
N THR A 46 1.73 -7.00 -12.09
CA THR A 46 0.90 -7.96 -12.82
C THR A 46 -0.38 -7.29 -13.33
N ASP A 47 -1.04 -7.90 -14.34
CA ASP A 47 -2.31 -7.39 -14.85
C ASP A 47 -3.41 -7.43 -13.79
N ARG A 48 -3.44 -8.48 -12.96
CA ARG A 48 -4.38 -8.59 -11.86
C ARG A 48 -4.18 -7.48 -10.83
N ALA A 49 -2.92 -7.11 -10.58
CA ALA A 49 -2.59 -6.00 -9.70
C ALA A 49 -3.18 -4.68 -10.19
N LYS A 50 -3.12 -4.44 -11.49
CA LYS A 50 -3.71 -3.23 -12.09
C LYS A 50 -5.21 -3.17 -11.84
N GLU A 51 -5.91 -4.29 -11.95
CA GLU A 51 -7.34 -4.38 -11.67
C GLU A 51 -7.65 -4.03 -10.21
N VAL A 52 -6.90 -4.61 -9.27
CA VAL A 52 -7.05 -4.33 -7.84
C VAL A 52 -6.77 -2.87 -7.54
N LEU A 53 -5.67 -2.35 -8.06
CA LEU A 53 -5.30 -0.95 -7.86
C LEU A 53 -6.33 0.01 -8.47
N GLY A 54 -6.95 -0.36 -9.58
CA GLY A 54 -8.04 0.41 -10.17
C GLY A 54 -9.25 0.53 -9.25
N LYS A 55 -9.59 -0.54 -8.54
CA LYS A 55 -10.68 -0.52 -7.57
C LYS A 55 -10.37 0.35 -6.36
N VAL A 56 -9.14 0.26 -5.85
CA VAL A 56 -8.68 1.12 -4.76
C VAL A 56 -8.68 2.58 -5.21
N ALA A 57 -8.18 2.85 -6.40
CA ALA A 57 -8.12 4.20 -6.97
C ALA A 57 -9.50 4.83 -7.09
N LYS A 58 -10.51 4.05 -7.51
CA LYS A 58 -11.88 4.54 -7.62
C LYS A 58 -12.40 5.06 -6.27
N VAL A 59 -12.13 4.33 -5.20
CA VAL A 59 -12.54 4.73 -3.85
C VAL A 59 -11.77 6.00 -3.41
N LEU A 60 -10.46 6.04 -3.66
CA LEU A 60 -9.62 7.19 -3.29
C LEU A 60 -9.97 8.45 -4.09
N ASN A 61 -10.35 8.30 -5.37
CA ASN A 61 -10.80 9.42 -6.19
C ASN A 61 -12.13 10.01 -5.71
N ALA A 62 -12.96 9.22 -5.07
CA ALA A 62 -14.20 9.70 -4.46
C ALA A 62 -13.95 10.53 -3.19
N GLN A 63 -12.72 10.54 -2.67
CA GLN A 63 -12.32 11.28 -1.48
C GLN A 63 -11.10 12.16 -1.80
N PRO A 64 -11.26 13.24 -2.59
CA PRO A 64 -10.12 13.95 -3.17
C PRO A 64 -9.21 14.68 -2.17
N ASP A 65 -9.66 14.88 -0.94
CA ASP A 65 -8.89 15.57 0.09
C ASP A 65 -8.00 14.64 0.92
N ILE A 66 -8.09 13.34 0.70
CA ILE A 66 -7.32 12.37 1.47
C ILE A 66 -5.92 12.22 0.87
N GLU A 67 -4.91 12.32 1.72
CA GLU A 67 -3.54 11.97 1.38
C GLU A 67 -3.27 10.52 1.76
N PHE A 68 -2.41 9.85 0.99
CA PHE A 68 -2.03 8.48 1.29
C PHE A 68 -0.59 8.20 0.90
N MET A 69 -0.04 7.18 1.54
CA MET A 69 1.33 6.73 1.32
C MET A 69 1.30 5.28 0.83
N VAL A 70 2.11 4.98 -0.17
CA VAL A 70 2.35 3.61 -0.61
C VAL A 70 3.67 3.16 -0.01
N GLU A 71 3.64 2.12 0.80
CA GLU A 71 4.78 1.67 1.60
C GLU A 71 5.12 0.22 1.24
N GLY A 72 6.32 0.01 0.71
CA GLY A 72 6.80 -1.32 0.35
C GLY A 72 7.50 -2.01 1.51
N HIS A 73 7.30 -3.34 1.62
CA HIS A 73 7.94 -4.20 2.62
C HIS A 73 8.45 -5.48 1.97
N THR A 74 9.60 -5.94 2.42
CA THR A 74 10.20 -7.19 1.95
C THR A 74 10.37 -8.19 3.08
N ASP A 75 10.75 -9.43 2.74
CA ASP A 75 11.28 -10.37 3.72
C ASP A 75 12.78 -10.09 3.94
N SER A 76 13.45 -10.94 4.72
CA SER A 76 14.85 -10.78 5.08
C SER A 76 15.83 -11.43 4.10
N ILE A 77 15.34 -12.08 3.04
CA ILE A 77 16.23 -12.71 2.05
C ILE A 77 16.92 -11.61 1.27
N PRO A 78 18.27 -11.60 1.25
CA PRO A 78 19.01 -10.60 0.49
C PRO A 78 18.70 -10.67 -1.00
N ILE A 79 18.58 -9.50 -1.63
CA ILE A 79 18.40 -9.39 -3.06
C ILE A 79 19.39 -8.37 -3.62
N THR A 80 20.00 -8.70 -4.75
CA THR A 80 20.85 -7.79 -5.51
C THR A 80 20.60 -8.03 -6.98
N SER A 81 20.31 -6.96 -7.71
CA SER A 81 20.12 -7.01 -9.17
C SER A 81 20.47 -5.64 -9.74
N PRO A 82 20.55 -5.49 -11.07
CA PRO A 82 20.82 -4.16 -11.65
C PRO A 82 19.82 -3.12 -11.16
N GLY A 83 20.31 -2.05 -10.55
CA GLY A 83 19.50 -0.98 -9.99
C GLY A 83 18.92 -1.26 -8.61
N ILE A 84 19.18 -2.43 -8.03
CA ILE A 84 18.72 -2.81 -6.69
C ILE A 84 19.90 -3.32 -5.89
N GLN A 85 20.33 -2.54 -4.91
CA GLN A 85 21.46 -2.88 -4.07
C GLN A 85 21.04 -3.81 -2.91
N ASP A 86 19.85 -3.59 -2.34
CA ASP A 86 19.36 -4.30 -1.16
C ASP A 86 17.84 -4.21 -1.07
N ASN A 87 17.28 -4.67 0.04
CA ASN A 87 15.83 -4.64 0.28
C ASN A 87 15.29 -3.22 0.49
N TRP A 88 16.13 -2.26 0.89
CA TRP A 88 15.72 -0.85 0.89
C TRP A 88 15.34 -0.41 -0.52
N ASP A 89 16.22 -0.64 -1.49
CA ASP A 89 15.97 -0.28 -2.88
C ASP A 89 14.76 -0.99 -3.45
N LEU A 90 14.64 -2.30 -3.20
CA LEU A 90 13.53 -3.10 -3.72
C LEU A 90 12.19 -2.58 -3.20
N SER A 91 12.09 -2.33 -1.89
CA SER A 91 10.85 -1.86 -1.28
C SER A 91 10.43 -0.49 -1.82
N VAL A 92 11.37 0.42 -1.99
CA VAL A 92 11.08 1.76 -2.55
C VAL A 92 10.66 1.66 -4.02
N LYS A 93 11.36 0.84 -4.83
CA LYS A 93 11.02 0.69 -6.25
C LYS A 93 9.64 0.06 -6.44
N ARG A 94 9.27 -0.90 -5.61
CA ARG A 94 7.93 -1.48 -5.64
C ARG A 94 6.86 -0.45 -5.29
N ALA A 95 7.07 0.34 -4.24
CA ALA A 95 6.16 1.42 -3.89
C ALA A 95 6.03 2.44 -5.01
N THR A 96 7.15 2.82 -5.64
CA THR A 96 7.18 3.77 -6.74
C THR A 96 6.39 3.24 -7.95
N THR A 97 6.52 1.97 -8.27
CA THR A 97 5.77 1.34 -9.37
C THR A 97 4.26 1.45 -9.13
N VAL A 98 3.81 1.16 -7.91
CA VAL A 98 2.40 1.26 -7.54
C VAL A 98 1.91 2.71 -7.66
N VAL A 99 2.68 3.67 -7.16
CA VAL A 99 2.34 5.10 -7.26
C VAL A 99 2.20 5.53 -8.72
N ARG A 100 3.12 5.11 -9.60
CA ARG A 100 3.03 5.43 -11.02
C ARG A 100 1.79 4.86 -11.69
N VAL A 101 1.41 3.64 -11.35
CA VAL A 101 0.18 3.03 -11.88
C VAL A 101 -1.04 3.82 -11.41
N LEU A 102 -1.11 4.18 -10.14
CA LEU A 102 -2.22 4.97 -9.61
C LEU A 102 -2.31 6.34 -10.29
N GLN A 103 -1.18 6.97 -10.54
CA GLN A 103 -1.12 8.28 -11.20
C GLN A 103 -1.45 8.18 -12.69
N GLU A 104 -0.75 7.32 -13.42
CA GLU A 104 -0.80 7.29 -14.89
C GLU A 104 -2.00 6.54 -15.43
N ASN A 105 -2.39 5.43 -14.79
CA ASN A 105 -3.49 4.60 -15.26
C ASN A 105 -4.84 5.01 -14.68
N TYR A 106 -4.86 5.58 -13.49
CA TYR A 106 -6.11 5.84 -12.77
C TYR A 106 -6.30 7.30 -12.36
N GLY A 107 -5.39 8.18 -12.75
CA GLY A 107 -5.57 9.62 -12.62
C GLY A 107 -5.55 10.17 -11.20
N LEU A 108 -4.94 9.45 -10.24
CA LEU A 108 -4.79 10.00 -8.90
C LEU A 108 -3.80 11.17 -8.91
N ASP A 109 -4.13 12.23 -8.19
CA ASP A 109 -3.30 13.42 -8.11
C ASP A 109 -1.99 13.10 -7.36
N PRO A 110 -0.83 13.30 -8.00
CA PRO A 110 0.45 13.00 -7.36
C PRO A 110 0.74 13.81 -6.10
N LYS A 111 0.08 14.95 -5.90
CA LYS A 111 0.20 15.74 -4.66
C LYS A 111 -0.30 14.99 -3.43
N ARG A 112 -1.17 14.01 -3.63
CA ARG A 112 -1.80 13.23 -2.54
C ARG A 112 -0.99 12.01 -2.16
N MET A 113 0.06 11.67 -2.91
CA MET A 113 0.75 10.39 -2.80
C MET A 113 2.19 10.56 -2.31
N THR A 114 2.60 9.63 -1.46
CA THR A 114 4.00 9.46 -1.06
C THR A 114 4.39 8.01 -1.32
N ALA A 115 5.53 7.79 -1.94
CA ALA A 115 6.11 6.45 -2.09
C ALA A 115 7.20 6.27 -1.03
N ALA A 116 7.14 5.15 -0.31
CA ALA A 116 8.08 4.87 0.79
C ALA A 116 8.48 3.40 0.80
N GLY A 117 9.67 3.11 1.33
CA GLY A 117 10.15 1.75 1.51
C GLY A 117 10.61 1.52 2.93
N ARG A 118 10.21 0.39 3.51
CA ARG A 118 10.61 -0.03 4.85
C ARG A 118 11.66 -1.13 4.83
N GLY A 119 12.03 -1.64 3.64
CA GLY A 119 12.94 -2.77 3.54
C GLY A 119 12.38 -3.99 4.25
N GLN A 120 13.25 -4.72 4.94
CA GLN A 120 12.91 -5.94 5.69
C GLN A 120 12.64 -5.70 7.18
N TYR A 121 12.68 -4.45 7.64
CA TYR A 121 12.86 -4.11 9.05
C TYR A 121 11.58 -3.97 9.85
N LEU A 122 10.40 -4.13 9.24
CA LEU A 122 9.10 -4.17 9.93
C LEU A 122 8.33 -5.44 9.56
N PRO A 123 8.80 -6.61 9.99
CA PRO A 123 8.12 -7.87 9.66
C PRO A 123 6.81 -8.01 10.43
N LEU A 124 5.80 -8.62 9.78
CA LEU A 124 4.57 -9.03 10.43
C LEU A 124 4.72 -10.36 11.15
N LEU A 125 5.47 -11.28 10.54
CA LEU A 125 5.72 -12.63 11.04
C LEU A 125 7.22 -12.93 10.99
N ASP A 126 7.60 -14.09 11.54
CA ASP A 126 8.98 -14.53 11.54
C ASP A 126 9.46 -14.84 10.11
N ASN A 127 10.61 -14.31 9.74
CA ASN A 127 11.25 -14.57 8.46
C ASN A 127 11.87 -15.98 8.36
N ALA A 128 11.91 -16.73 9.44
CA ALA A 128 12.47 -18.08 9.44
C ALA A 128 11.62 -19.09 8.66
N THR A 129 10.32 -18.81 8.48
CA THR A 129 9.42 -19.71 7.75
C THR A 129 9.03 -19.13 6.40
N PRO A 130 8.75 -20.00 5.37
CA PRO A 130 8.24 -19.53 4.09
C PRO A 130 6.93 -18.73 4.23
N GLU A 131 6.04 -19.15 5.10
CA GLU A 131 4.76 -18.49 5.37
C GLU A 131 4.98 -17.09 5.97
N GLY A 132 5.91 -16.97 6.90
CA GLY A 132 6.27 -15.70 7.52
C GLY A 132 6.88 -14.74 6.50
N ARG A 133 7.79 -15.23 5.66
CA ARG A 133 8.38 -14.43 4.58
C ARG A 133 7.32 -13.95 3.59
N ALA A 134 6.39 -14.82 3.21
CA ALA A 134 5.31 -14.45 2.30
C ALA A 134 4.42 -13.34 2.88
N ALA A 135 4.11 -13.42 4.17
CA ALA A 135 3.34 -12.38 4.86
C ALA A 135 4.10 -11.06 4.93
N ASN A 136 5.43 -11.11 5.06
CA ASN A 136 6.26 -9.92 5.15
C ASN A 136 6.44 -9.20 3.80
N ARG A 137 6.38 -9.93 2.68
CA ARG A 137 6.43 -9.36 1.33
C ARG A 137 5.07 -8.77 0.98
N ARG A 138 4.91 -7.48 1.21
CA ARG A 138 3.65 -6.78 1.00
C ARG A 138 3.86 -5.32 0.60
N THR A 139 2.84 -4.74 0.00
CA THR A 139 2.73 -3.31 -0.19
C THR A 139 1.54 -2.82 0.61
N ARG A 140 1.76 -1.78 1.38
CA ARG A 140 0.75 -1.21 2.27
C ARG A 140 0.35 0.16 1.76
N ILE A 141 -0.93 0.37 1.52
CA ILE A 141 -1.46 1.70 1.26
C ILE A 141 -1.94 2.25 2.60
N VAL A 142 -1.28 3.31 3.06
CA VAL A 142 -1.58 3.96 4.34
C VAL A 142 -2.39 5.20 4.03
N ILE A 143 -3.66 5.20 4.43
CA ILE A 143 -4.54 6.33 4.22
C ILE A 143 -4.48 7.20 5.46
N LEU A 144 -3.91 8.40 5.28
CA LEU A 144 -3.61 9.29 6.38
C LEU A 144 -4.88 10.01 6.86
N PRO A 145 -5.04 10.21 8.18
CA PRO A 145 -6.19 10.93 8.69
C PRO A 145 -6.16 12.39 8.25
N GLN A 146 -7.36 12.98 8.12
CA GLN A 146 -7.48 14.40 7.82
C GLN A 146 -7.17 15.22 9.09
N LEU A 147 -5.91 15.58 9.25
CA LEU A 147 -5.44 16.31 10.43
C LEU A 147 -6.09 17.68 10.58
N ASP A 148 -6.47 18.30 9.48
CA ASP A 148 -7.13 19.62 9.52
C ASP A 148 -8.43 19.60 10.32
N GLN A 149 -9.23 18.56 10.20
CA GLN A 149 -10.45 18.41 10.97
C GLN A 149 -10.16 18.22 12.46
N PHE A 150 -9.12 17.46 12.76
CA PHE A 150 -8.68 17.26 14.14
C PHE A 150 -8.22 18.58 14.77
N PHE A 151 -7.41 19.36 14.08
CA PHE A 151 -6.94 20.65 14.58
C PHE A 151 -8.09 21.66 14.75
N LYS A 152 -9.06 21.66 13.85
CA LYS A 152 -10.26 22.50 14.00
C LYS A 152 -11.04 22.17 15.27
N LEU A 153 -11.15 20.88 15.62
CA LEU A 153 -11.80 20.46 16.85
C LEU A 153 -11.07 20.96 18.08
N LEU A 154 -9.75 20.99 18.04
CA LEU A 154 -8.93 21.54 19.12
C LEU A 154 -9.09 23.05 19.25
N GLU A 155 -9.19 23.78 18.16
CA GLU A 155 -9.37 25.23 18.14
C GLU A 155 -10.72 25.65 18.71
N THR A 156 -11.78 24.90 18.45
CA THR A 156 -13.13 25.23 18.88
C THR A 156 -13.37 25.02 20.39
N LYS A 157 -12.41 24.45 21.10
CA LYS A 157 -12.48 24.19 22.54
C LYS A 157 -11.88 25.29 23.40
N LYS A 158 -11.52 26.41 22.83
CA LYS A 158 -10.97 27.55 23.60
C LYS A 158 -12.04 28.29 24.37
#